data_367ec534fbdec46ac29f6d46851b671b
#
_entry.id   367ec534fbdec46ac29f6d46851b671b
#
_cell.length_a   1.000
_cell.length_b   1.000
_cell.length_c   1.000
_cell.angle_alpha   90.00
_cell.angle_beta   90.00
_cell.angle_gamma   90.00
#
_symmetry.space_group_name_H-M   'P 1'
#
loop_
_entity.id
_entity.type
_entity.pdbx_description
1 polymer ?
#
loop_
_entity_poly.entity_id
_entity_poly.type
_entity_poly.pdbx_seq_one_letter_code
_entity_poly.pdbx_strand_id
1 'polypeptide(L)'
;MKQHTFSCAFLALCLLSACNSGPVEQNPTYEQNVASMKAMFDGFQNKSIDPSLFAEDFVDVGTGFEEVDRNKADAMQQWKMMTRVMDAELTNAVYLPGIDTLTLSLDGSVRYYGQWKMTMGEATQSLMAYGSMEFNEAGEIRNFAHYADWTATFGALLAENPEIAARLEQRANRSAQ
;
A
#
# COMPACT_ATOMS: atom_id res chain seq x y z
N MET A 1 54.67 -11.63 -48.28
CA MET A 1 54.01 -11.97 -47.02
C MET A 1 53.40 -10.70 -46.44
N LYS A 2 52.14 -10.45 -46.79
CA LYS A 2 51.29 -9.37 -46.22
C LYS A 2 49.86 -9.92 -46.21
N GLN A 3 49.27 -10.18 -45.06
CA GLN A 3 47.82 -10.28 -44.86
C GLN A 3 47.57 -10.70 -43.40
N HIS A 4 46.52 -10.16 -42.84
CA HIS A 4 45.83 -10.49 -41.56
C HIS A 4 46.04 -9.52 -40.40
N THR A 5 45.59 -8.25 -40.58
CA THR A 5 45.35 -7.35 -39.43
C THR A 5 44.09 -6.49 -39.61
N PHE A 6 43.04 -6.99 -40.26
CA PHE A 6 41.83 -6.16 -40.49
C PHE A 6 40.50 -6.75 -39.94
N SER A 7 40.54 -7.83 -39.18
CA SER A 7 39.28 -8.55 -38.81
C SER A 7 38.83 -8.38 -37.34
N CYS A 8 39.62 -7.77 -36.46
CA CYS A 8 39.25 -7.65 -35.05
C CYS A 8 38.55 -6.33 -34.63
N ALA A 9 38.61 -5.29 -35.51
CA ALA A 9 38.05 -3.98 -35.13
C ALA A 9 36.52 -3.86 -35.32
N PHE A 10 35.90 -4.77 -36.10
CA PHE A 10 34.44 -4.68 -36.39
C PHE A 10 33.55 -5.39 -35.37
N LEU A 11 34.11 -6.29 -34.57
CA LEU A 11 33.33 -7.05 -33.57
C LEU A 11 33.14 -6.32 -32.22
N ALA A 12 33.98 -5.30 -31.96
CA ALA A 12 33.90 -4.54 -30.69
C ALA A 12 32.86 -3.42 -30.71
N LEU A 13 32.30 -3.03 -31.86
CA LEU A 13 31.34 -1.93 -31.98
C LEU A 13 29.88 -2.37 -31.75
N CYS A 14 29.59 -3.67 -31.83
CA CYS A 14 28.21 -4.19 -31.65
C CYS A 14 27.80 -4.44 -30.19
N LEU A 15 28.71 -4.33 -29.24
CA LEU A 15 28.41 -4.61 -27.83
C LEU A 15 28.01 -3.37 -27.01
N LEU A 16 28.03 -2.17 -27.59
CA LEU A 16 27.69 -0.93 -26.90
C LEU A 16 26.24 -0.47 -27.13
N SER A 17 25.44 -1.20 -27.91
CA SER A 17 24.08 -0.81 -28.24
C SER A 17 22.99 -1.44 -27.31
N ALA A 18 23.38 -2.22 -26.31
CA ALA A 18 22.46 -3.03 -25.53
C ALA A 18 21.94 -2.37 -24.23
N CYS A 19 22.30 -1.11 -23.96
CA CYS A 19 21.83 -0.39 -22.77
C CYS A 19 21.22 0.96 -23.15
N ASN A 20 20.35 0.99 -24.16
CA ASN A 20 19.44 2.10 -24.31
C ASN A 20 18.10 1.68 -23.66
N SER A 21 18.06 1.66 -22.33
CA SER A 21 16.78 1.77 -21.65
C SER A 21 16.21 3.12 -22.06
N GLY A 22 15.27 3.11 -23.01
CA GLY A 22 14.50 4.29 -23.36
C GLY A 22 13.93 4.94 -22.07
N PRO A 23 13.57 6.20 -22.10
CA PRO A 23 12.94 6.83 -20.94
C PRO A 23 11.80 5.94 -20.48
N VAL A 24 11.80 5.59 -19.18
CA VAL A 24 10.66 4.87 -18.57
C VAL A 24 9.43 5.70 -18.95
N GLU A 25 8.53 5.10 -19.71
CA GLU A 25 7.32 5.77 -20.16
C GLU A 25 6.56 6.18 -18.88
N GLN A 26 6.52 7.49 -18.64
CA GLN A 26 5.78 8.04 -17.51
C GLN A 26 4.32 7.75 -17.78
N ASN A 27 3.69 6.95 -16.94
CA ASN A 27 2.26 6.68 -17.00
C ASN A 27 1.55 7.73 -16.12
N PRO A 28 0.90 8.76 -16.69
CA PRO A 28 0.24 9.80 -15.91
C PRO A 28 -0.88 9.24 -15.01
N THR A 29 -1.51 8.16 -15.41
CA THR A 29 -2.50 7.45 -14.58
C THR A 29 -1.83 6.86 -13.33
N TYR A 30 -0.65 6.27 -13.46
CA TYR A 30 0.10 5.76 -12.31
C TYR A 30 0.45 6.89 -11.32
N GLU A 31 0.92 8.03 -11.81
CA GLU A 31 1.28 9.15 -10.94
C GLU A 31 0.06 9.71 -10.19
N GLN A 32 -1.09 9.83 -10.87
CA GLN A 32 -2.36 10.22 -10.27
C GLN A 32 -2.77 9.21 -9.19
N ASN A 33 -2.69 7.92 -9.47
CA ASN A 33 -3.07 6.85 -8.56
C ASN A 33 -2.14 6.77 -7.33
N VAL A 34 -0.85 7.03 -7.51
CA VAL A 34 0.10 7.19 -6.39
C VAL A 34 -0.29 8.38 -5.52
N ALA A 35 -0.73 9.49 -6.10
CA ALA A 35 -1.19 10.64 -5.33
C ALA A 35 -2.45 10.31 -4.50
N SER A 36 -3.41 9.56 -5.07
CA SER A 36 -4.61 9.09 -4.34
C SER A 36 -4.24 8.16 -3.18
N MET A 37 -3.31 7.20 -3.40
CA MET A 37 -2.80 6.32 -2.34
C MET A 37 -2.14 7.10 -1.21
N LYS A 38 -1.29 8.08 -1.55
CA LYS A 38 -0.64 8.94 -0.56
C LYS A 38 -1.65 9.75 0.23
N ALA A 39 -2.65 10.34 -0.44
CA ALA A 39 -3.72 11.09 0.22
C ALA A 39 -4.50 10.23 1.23
N MET A 40 -4.78 8.97 0.90
CA MET A 40 -5.38 8.03 1.85
C MET A 40 -4.47 7.81 3.07
N PHE A 41 -3.17 7.53 2.88
CA PHE A 41 -2.24 7.31 3.99
C PHE A 41 -2.05 8.56 4.85
N ASP A 42 -2.00 9.74 4.24
CA ASP A 42 -1.99 11.03 4.95
C ASP A 42 -3.27 11.21 5.77
N GLY A 43 -4.42 10.80 5.23
CA GLY A 43 -5.68 10.78 5.95
C GLY A 43 -5.64 9.90 7.21
N PHE A 44 -5.01 8.74 7.15
CA PHE A 44 -4.76 7.88 8.32
C PHE A 44 -3.89 8.57 9.36
N GLN A 45 -2.75 9.13 8.93
CA GLN A 45 -1.79 9.80 9.81
C GLN A 45 -2.42 11.03 10.49
N ASN A 46 -3.23 11.78 9.74
CA ASN A 46 -3.90 12.99 10.22
C ASN A 46 -5.28 12.75 10.83
N LYS A 47 -5.74 11.49 10.92
CA LYS A 47 -7.07 11.09 11.45
C LYS A 47 -8.25 11.73 10.70
N SER A 48 -8.06 12.01 9.41
CA SER A 48 -9.01 12.72 8.55
C SER A 48 -9.10 12.09 7.17
N ILE A 49 -9.49 10.80 7.12
CA ILE A 49 -9.64 10.06 5.87
C ILE A 49 -10.80 10.67 5.07
N ASP A 50 -10.51 11.07 3.82
CA ASP A 50 -11.50 11.61 2.90
C ASP A 50 -12.26 10.48 2.18
N PRO A 51 -13.58 10.31 2.41
CA PRO A 51 -14.36 9.27 1.74
C PRO A 51 -14.47 9.45 0.22
N SER A 52 -14.21 10.65 -0.30
CA SER A 52 -14.28 10.93 -1.74
C SER A 52 -13.13 10.31 -2.53
N LEU A 53 -12.06 9.87 -1.86
CA LEU A 53 -10.97 9.13 -2.48
C LEU A 53 -11.37 7.72 -2.95
N PHE A 54 -12.52 7.21 -2.49
CA PHE A 54 -12.92 5.81 -2.67
C PHE A 54 -14.16 5.72 -3.55
N ALA A 55 -14.11 4.79 -4.50
CA ALA A 55 -15.25 4.45 -5.35
C ALA A 55 -16.45 3.96 -4.50
N GLU A 56 -17.67 4.04 -5.04
CA GLU A 56 -18.86 3.55 -4.34
C GLU A 56 -18.85 2.03 -4.15
N ASP A 57 -18.24 1.30 -5.10
CA ASP A 57 -18.03 -0.15 -5.06
C ASP A 57 -16.70 -0.56 -4.39
N PHE A 58 -16.12 0.31 -3.57
CA PHE A 58 -14.86 0.06 -2.88
C PHE A 58 -14.91 -1.20 -2.02
N VAL A 59 -13.82 -1.97 -2.09
CA VAL A 59 -13.58 -3.15 -1.27
C VAL A 59 -12.25 -3.04 -0.54
N ASP A 60 -12.30 -3.09 0.78
CA ASP A 60 -11.16 -3.33 1.65
C ASP A 60 -11.00 -4.84 1.82
N VAL A 61 -9.98 -5.40 1.17
CA VAL A 61 -9.82 -6.85 1.04
C VAL A 61 -9.31 -7.46 2.34
N GLY A 62 -10.01 -8.45 2.85
CA GLY A 62 -9.58 -9.22 4.02
C GLY A 62 -8.36 -10.08 3.69
N THR A 63 -7.21 -9.72 4.24
CA THR A 63 -5.93 -10.39 3.97
C THR A 63 -5.43 -11.25 5.12
N GLY A 64 -6.06 -11.16 6.29
CA GLY A 64 -5.76 -11.92 7.49
C GLY A 64 -6.52 -13.25 7.54
N PHE A 65 -6.13 -14.13 8.47
CA PHE A 65 -6.82 -15.38 8.71
C PHE A 65 -8.27 -15.11 9.18
N GLU A 66 -9.26 -15.72 8.50
CA GLU A 66 -10.71 -15.52 8.73
C GLU A 66 -11.19 -14.06 8.58
N GLU A 67 -10.37 -13.17 8.04
CA GLU A 67 -10.77 -11.80 7.76
C GLU A 67 -11.66 -11.75 6.52
N VAL A 68 -12.77 -11.03 6.60
CA VAL A 68 -13.72 -10.84 5.50
C VAL A 68 -13.51 -9.48 4.83
N ASP A 69 -13.86 -9.42 3.55
CA ASP A 69 -13.89 -8.17 2.81
C ASP A 69 -14.88 -7.18 3.43
N ARG A 70 -14.52 -5.89 3.41
CA ARG A 70 -15.35 -4.79 3.90
C ARG A 70 -15.73 -3.86 2.75
N ASN A 71 -16.98 -3.46 2.70
CA ASN A 71 -17.41 -2.39 1.81
C ASN A 71 -16.93 -1.02 2.32
N LYS A 72 -17.13 0.02 1.51
CA LYS A 72 -16.72 1.40 1.81
C LYS A 72 -17.18 1.88 3.19
N ALA A 73 -18.45 1.67 3.53
CA ALA A 73 -19.01 2.16 4.78
C ALA A 73 -18.38 1.47 6.01
N ASP A 74 -18.24 0.14 5.95
CA ASP A 74 -17.66 -0.66 7.02
C ASP A 74 -16.17 -0.35 7.20
N ALA A 75 -15.42 -0.22 6.10
CA ALA A 75 -14.02 0.17 6.13
C ALA A 75 -13.81 1.55 6.76
N MET A 76 -14.59 2.57 6.33
CA MET A 76 -14.55 3.91 6.91
C MET A 76 -14.87 3.91 8.41
N GLN A 77 -15.85 3.13 8.82
CA GLN A 77 -16.20 3.01 10.23
C GLN A 77 -15.05 2.40 11.05
N GLN A 78 -14.45 1.32 10.55
CA GLN A 78 -13.34 0.66 11.23
C GLN A 78 -12.11 1.56 11.31
N TRP A 79 -11.72 2.19 10.22
CA TRP A 79 -10.56 3.08 10.19
C TRP A 79 -10.75 4.30 11.10
N LYS A 80 -11.95 4.88 11.12
CA LYS A 80 -12.29 5.95 12.06
C LYS A 80 -12.20 5.50 13.52
N MET A 81 -12.52 4.25 13.81
CA MET A 81 -12.38 3.69 15.14
C MET A 81 -10.92 3.47 15.52
N MET A 82 -10.11 2.93 14.61
CA MET A 82 -8.68 2.70 14.82
C MET A 82 -7.94 4.01 15.06
N THR A 83 -8.15 5.02 14.22
CA THR A 83 -7.46 6.32 14.34
C THR A 83 -7.83 7.11 15.59
N ARG A 84 -8.89 6.75 16.31
CA ARG A 84 -9.23 7.35 17.63
C ARG A 84 -8.38 6.84 18.78
N VAL A 85 -7.89 5.62 18.67
CA VAL A 85 -7.15 4.95 19.76
C VAL A 85 -5.67 4.83 19.47
N MET A 86 -5.26 5.11 18.25
CA MET A 86 -3.91 4.87 17.76
C MET A 86 -3.45 5.97 16.81
N ASP A 87 -2.18 6.35 16.93
CA ASP A 87 -1.47 7.16 15.93
C ASP A 87 -0.72 6.22 14.98
N ALA A 88 -0.65 6.60 13.71
CA ALA A 88 0.06 5.85 12.70
C ALA A 88 0.97 6.80 11.90
N GLU A 89 2.20 6.37 11.63
CA GLU A 89 3.17 7.08 10.81
C GLU A 89 3.76 6.13 9.77
N LEU A 90 3.64 6.46 8.49
CA LEU A 90 4.25 5.69 7.40
C LEU A 90 5.63 6.27 7.07
N THR A 91 6.65 5.44 7.20
CA THR A 91 8.03 5.81 6.88
C THR A 91 8.62 4.91 5.80
N ASN A 92 9.63 5.41 5.09
CA ASN A 92 10.38 4.65 4.08
C ASN A 92 9.49 4.00 2.99
N ALA A 93 8.39 4.67 2.60
CA ALA A 93 7.47 4.13 1.63
C ALA A 93 8.05 4.17 0.21
N VAL A 94 7.98 3.04 -0.49
CA VAL A 94 8.29 2.90 -1.91
C VAL A 94 7.00 2.54 -2.64
N TYR A 95 6.72 3.24 -3.74
CA TYR A 95 5.56 3.01 -4.58
C TYR A 95 6.00 2.42 -5.91
N LEU A 96 5.38 1.35 -6.36
CA LEU A 96 5.69 0.64 -7.58
C LEU A 96 4.42 0.48 -8.43
N PRO A 97 4.52 0.57 -9.75
CA PRO A 97 3.39 0.28 -10.63
C PRO A 97 3.03 -1.20 -10.57
N GLY A 98 1.72 -1.48 -10.64
CA GLY A 98 1.23 -2.82 -10.86
C GLY A 98 1.26 -3.21 -12.34
N ILE A 99 1.14 -4.49 -12.59
CA ILE A 99 1.12 -5.07 -13.93
C ILE A 99 -0.03 -6.06 -14.06
N ASP A 100 -0.69 -6.04 -15.19
CA ASP A 100 -1.59 -7.10 -15.62
C ASP A 100 -0.79 -8.40 -15.83
N THR A 101 -1.17 -9.47 -15.15
CA THR A 101 -0.42 -10.73 -15.15
C THR A 101 -0.51 -11.51 -16.47
N LEU A 102 -1.46 -11.19 -17.34
CA LEU A 102 -1.66 -11.84 -18.63
C LEU A 102 -0.88 -11.13 -19.73
N THR A 103 -0.93 -9.81 -19.74
CA THR A 103 -0.32 -8.98 -20.79
C THR A 103 1.07 -8.46 -20.43
N LEU A 104 1.44 -8.50 -19.13
CA LEU A 104 2.65 -7.90 -18.55
C LEU A 104 2.75 -6.38 -18.78
N SER A 105 1.63 -5.74 -19.07
CA SER A 105 1.51 -4.30 -19.23
C SER A 105 1.18 -3.63 -17.90
N LEU A 106 1.52 -2.34 -17.76
CA LEU A 106 1.09 -1.54 -16.62
C LEU A 106 -0.44 -1.44 -16.60
N ASP A 107 -1.07 -1.77 -15.47
CA ASP A 107 -2.51 -1.82 -15.29
C ASP A 107 -3.09 -0.62 -14.51
N GLY A 108 -2.23 0.33 -14.14
CA GLY A 108 -2.60 1.51 -13.35
C GLY A 108 -2.72 1.26 -11.85
N SER A 109 -2.67 0.01 -11.40
CA SER A 109 -2.63 -0.27 -9.97
C SER A 109 -1.33 0.19 -9.33
N VAL A 110 -1.36 0.44 -8.03
CA VAL A 110 -0.19 0.88 -7.26
C VAL A 110 0.08 -0.12 -6.14
N ARG A 111 1.31 -0.51 -6.01
CA ARG A 111 1.82 -1.30 -4.90
C ARG A 111 2.71 -0.45 -4.03
N TYR A 112 2.65 -0.65 -2.70
CA TYR A 112 3.58 0.02 -1.80
C TYR A 112 4.26 -0.98 -0.87
N TYR A 113 5.45 -0.60 -0.46
CA TYR A 113 6.20 -1.21 0.62
C TYR A 113 6.60 -0.10 1.58
N GLY A 114 6.39 -0.29 2.86
CA GLY A 114 6.73 0.74 3.82
C GLY A 114 6.76 0.21 5.24
N GLN A 115 7.25 1.02 6.14
CA GLN A 115 7.24 0.75 7.57
C GLN A 115 6.19 1.62 8.23
N TRP A 116 5.24 1.00 8.90
CA TRP A 116 4.31 1.69 9.78
C TRP A 116 4.84 1.69 11.20
N LYS A 117 4.82 2.86 11.80
CA LYS A 117 5.01 3.06 13.23
C LYS A 117 3.66 3.37 13.84
N MET A 118 3.23 2.52 14.76
CA MET A 118 1.92 2.58 15.40
C MET A 118 2.12 2.91 16.86
N THR A 119 1.40 3.92 17.37
CA THR A 119 1.50 4.36 18.78
C THR A 119 0.12 4.34 19.43
N MET A 120 0.03 3.71 20.60
CA MET A 120 -1.17 3.67 21.43
C MET A 120 -0.78 4.01 22.87
N GLY A 121 -1.29 5.12 23.40
CA GLY A 121 -0.79 5.62 24.70
C GLY A 121 0.71 5.93 24.62
N GLU A 122 1.49 5.28 25.48
CA GLU A 122 2.96 5.40 25.48
C GLU A 122 3.65 4.27 24.68
N ALA A 123 2.91 3.23 24.34
CA ALA A 123 3.43 2.07 23.62
C ALA A 123 3.58 2.36 22.13
N THR A 124 4.69 1.93 21.54
CA THR A 124 4.98 2.08 20.12
C THR A 124 5.48 0.77 19.54
N GLN A 125 4.93 0.37 18.40
CA GLN A 125 5.35 -0.78 17.62
C GLN A 125 5.61 -0.36 16.17
N SER A 126 6.52 -1.07 15.51
CA SER A 126 6.81 -0.86 14.09
C SER A 126 6.68 -2.16 13.34
N LEU A 127 6.07 -2.11 12.15
CA LEU A 127 5.90 -3.27 11.29
C LEU A 127 6.13 -2.90 9.83
N MET A 128 6.67 -3.87 9.08
CA MET A 128 6.74 -3.76 7.62
C MET A 128 5.39 -4.14 7.03
N ALA A 129 4.95 -3.37 6.05
CA ALA A 129 3.72 -3.64 5.34
C ALA A 129 3.94 -3.60 3.83
N TYR A 130 3.16 -4.41 3.15
CA TYR A 130 2.98 -4.39 1.71
C TYR A 130 1.48 -4.20 1.43
N GLY A 131 1.14 -3.46 0.39
CA GLY A 131 -0.23 -3.33 -0.05
C GLY A 131 -0.34 -3.05 -1.53
N SER A 132 -1.52 -3.31 -2.08
CA SER A 132 -1.88 -2.96 -3.45
C SER A 132 -3.21 -2.23 -3.48
N MET A 133 -3.32 -1.24 -4.35
CA MET A 133 -4.55 -0.54 -4.64
C MET A 133 -4.87 -0.62 -6.12
N GLU A 134 -6.14 -0.86 -6.42
CA GLU A 134 -6.72 -0.72 -7.75
C GLU A 134 -7.58 0.53 -7.80
N PHE A 135 -7.67 1.14 -8.98
CA PHE A 135 -8.36 2.40 -9.17
C PHE A 135 -9.37 2.27 -10.33
N ASN A 136 -10.43 3.05 -10.28
CA ASN A 136 -11.31 3.23 -11.43
C ASN A 136 -10.76 4.29 -12.39
N GLU A 137 -11.45 4.52 -13.51
CA GLU A 137 -11.04 5.52 -14.52
C GLU A 137 -11.03 6.97 -13.99
N ALA A 138 -11.75 7.24 -12.91
CA ALA A 138 -11.73 8.56 -12.24
C ALA A 138 -10.55 8.74 -11.28
N GLY A 139 -9.76 7.68 -11.05
CA GLY A 139 -8.64 7.67 -10.08
C GLY A 139 -9.10 7.48 -8.63
N GLU A 140 -10.36 7.04 -8.41
CA GLU A 140 -10.85 6.67 -7.09
C GLU A 140 -10.40 5.25 -6.75
N ILE A 141 -10.05 5.02 -5.48
CA ILE A 141 -9.60 3.72 -4.96
C ILE A 141 -10.77 2.75 -4.98
N ARG A 142 -10.64 1.66 -5.71
CA ARG A 142 -11.66 0.62 -5.86
C ARG A 142 -11.39 -0.61 -4.99
N ASN A 143 -10.13 -1.02 -4.88
CA ASN A 143 -9.70 -2.12 -4.03
C ASN A 143 -8.48 -1.70 -3.21
N PHE A 144 -8.42 -2.14 -1.97
CA PHE A 144 -7.23 -2.06 -1.15
C PHE A 144 -6.97 -3.40 -0.47
N ALA A 145 -5.83 -4.00 -0.75
CA ALA A 145 -5.33 -5.18 -0.06
C ALA A 145 -4.06 -4.81 0.73
N HIS A 146 -4.03 -5.12 2.02
CA HIS A 146 -2.97 -4.68 2.92
C HIS A 146 -2.43 -5.85 3.74
N TYR A 147 -1.18 -6.20 3.54
CA TYR A 147 -0.52 -7.36 4.15
C TYR A 147 0.52 -6.91 5.17
N ALA A 148 0.33 -7.30 6.42
CA ALA A 148 1.27 -7.11 7.51
C ALA A 148 0.85 -7.95 8.72
N ASP A 149 1.69 -8.08 9.71
CA ASP A 149 1.33 -8.75 10.97
C ASP A 149 0.59 -7.80 11.92
N TRP A 150 -0.61 -7.38 11.46
CA TRP A 150 -1.49 -6.46 12.21
C TRP A 150 -1.92 -7.06 13.54
N THR A 151 -2.24 -8.35 13.55
CA THR A 151 -2.76 -9.04 14.74
C THR A 151 -1.74 -9.03 15.87
N ALA A 152 -0.50 -9.42 15.60
CA ALA A 152 0.55 -9.40 16.60
C ALA A 152 0.90 -7.96 17.05
N THR A 153 0.98 -7.03 16.10
CA THR A 153 1.29 -5.61 16.39
C THR A 153 0.22 -4.98 17.28
N PHE A 154 -1.06 -5.17 16.93
CA PHE A 154 -2.17 -4.63 17.71
C PHE A 154 -2.30 -5.30 19.07
N GLY A 155 -2.09 -6.63 19.13
CA GLY A 155 -2.04 -7.38 20.38
C GLY A 155 -0.95 -6.89 21.33
N ALA A 156 0.25 -6.61 20.82
CA ALA A 156 1.34 -6.05 21.61
C ALA A 156 1.01 -4.65 22.17
N LEU A 157 0.42 -3.78 21.34
CA LEU A 157 -0.01 -2.44 21.77
C LEU A 157 -1.09 -2.51 22.85
N LEU A 158 -2.07 -3.42 22.71
CA LEU A 158 -3.14 -3.60 23.70
C LEU A 158 -2.64 -4.19 25.01
N ALA A 159 -1.64 -5.08 24.97
CA ALA A 159 -1.04 -5.65 26.17
C ALA A 159 -0.39 -4.57 27.06
N GLU A 160 0.15 -3.52 26.47
CA GLU A 160 0.73 -2.38 27.18
C GLU A 160 -0.30 -1.29 27.55
N ASN A 161 -1.57 -1.41 27.06
CA ASN A 161 -2.66 -0.46 27.29
C ASN A 161 -3.95 -1.17 27.77
N PRO A 162 -3.95 -1.81 28.93
CA PRO A 162 -5.08 -2.66 29.38
C PRO A 162 -6.41 -1.89 29.53
N GLU A 163 -6.37 -0.60 29.83
CA GLU A 163 -7.59 0.23 29.92
C GLU A 163 -8.22 0.49 28.54
N ILE A 164 -7.40 0.57 27.46
CA ILE A 164 -7.91 0.68 26.09
C ILE A 164 -8.49 -0.67 25.66
N ALA A 165 -7.78 -1.77 25.94
CA ALA A 165 -8.24 -3.12 25.66
C ALA A 165 -9.62 -3.38 26.29
N ALA A 166 -9.81 -3.08 27.59
CA ALA A 166 -11.07 -3.25 28.29
C ALA A 166 -12.20 -2.40 27.68
N ARG A 167 -11.93 -1.17 27.24
CA ARG A 167 -12.94 -0.32 26.57
C ARG A 167 -13.36 -0.88 25.21
N LEU A 168 -12.43 -1.42 24.44
CA LEU A 168 -12.74 -2.02 23.14
C LEU A 168 -13.58 -3.28 23.31
N GLU A 169 -13.23 -4.14 24.26
CA GLU A 169 -14.00 -5.35 24.59
C GLU A 169 -15.44 -5.00 25.04
N GLN A 170 -15.61 -4.02 25.92
CA GLN A 170 -16.95 -3.57 26.34
C GLN A 170 -17.80 -3.04 25.18
N ARG A 171 -17.18 -2.40 24.17
CA ARG A 171 -17.88 -1.93 22.98
C ARG A 171 -18.29 -3.09 22.09
N ALA A 172 -17.40 -4.05 21.84
CA ALA A 172 -17.69 -5.25 21.05
C ALA A 172 -18.88 -6.02 21.65
N ASN A 173 -18.88 -6.23 22.97
CA ASN A 173 -19.97 -6.92 23.67
C ASN A 173 -21.32 -6.18 23.60
N ARG A 174 -21.31 -4.84 23.51
CA ARG A 174 -22.55 -4.05 23.33
C ARG A 174 -23.10 -4.08 21.91
N SER A 175 -22.25 -4.26 20.92
CA SER A 175 -22.65 -4.33 19.51
C SER A 175 -23.19 -5.72 19.13
N ALA A 176 -22.93 -6.74 19.95
CA ALA A 176 -23.39 -8.12 19.76
C ALA A 176 -24.75 -8.41 20.43
N GLN A 177 -25.33 -7.46 21.15
CA GLN A 177 -26.67 -7.53 21.78
C GLN A 177 -27.71 -6.76 20.98
#